data_e7f4737c97e6a85591eb136a281062f9
#
_entry.id   e7f4737c97e6a85591eb136a281062f9
#
_cell.length_a   1.000
_cell.length_b   1.000
_cell.length_c   1.000
_cell.angle_alpha   90.00
_cell.angle_beta   90.00
_cell.angle_gamma   90.00
#
_symmetry.space_group_name_H-M   'P 1'
#
loop_
_entity.id
_entity.type
_entity.pdbx_description
1 polymer ?
#
loop_
_entity_poly.entity_id
_entity_poly.type
_entity_poly.pdbx_seq_one_letter_code
_entity_poly.pdbx_strand_id
1 'polypeptide(L)'
;MNNQWFSKIAVWLVVAMVLFTVFKQFETKGGASAGYVGYSDFLEEVRGKHIKSATIQEGQGGTEIIGTTNDDKKIRTTATYLDRGLVGDLIANNVKFDVKPREEGSLLMTLLVSWGPMLLLIGVWVYFMKQMQGGGKSGPFSFGKSKARLLDESANTVTFADVAGCDEAKEEVKEVVDFLKDPGRFQKLGGRIPRGLLLVGPPGTGKTLLAKSIAGEAKVPFFAISGSDFVEMFVGVGASRVRDMFENAKKNAPCIIFIDEIDAVGRQRGAGVGGGNDEREQTLNQMLVEMDGFETNLGVIVVAATNRPDILDAALLRPGRFDRQVYVTLPDIRGREQILNVHMRKIPASQDVNPGTIARGTPGMSGADLANLCNEAALMAARRNARVVEMQDFEKAKDKILMGPERKSMIMPEEERRNTAYHESGHALIGKMLPKCDPVHKVTIIPRGRALGVTMSLPAADRYSYDSEFMLSQIAMLFGGRIAEEVFMKQMTTGASNDFERATGLARDMVMRYGMSEALGPMVYADNEGEVFLGRSVTKTTNMSEATMQKVDSEVRRIIDQEYARARKLIEDNQDKMHAMAKALLEWETIDSDQLDDIMAGKEPQAPKDWTPRIPPAGGAGGGSGNAPVIKPEAAPTAA
;
A
#
# COMPACT_ATOMS: atom_id res chain seq x y z
N MET A 1 -38.05 -12.57 -6.03
CA MET A 1 -37.61 -13.67 -5.13
C MET A 1 -36.78 -14.63 -5.96
N ASN A 2 -35.50 -14.82 -5.57
CA ASN A 2 -34.43 -15.37 -6.41
C ASN A 2 -34.62 -16.87 -6.77
N ASN A 3 -34.85 -17.18 -8.04
CA ASN A 3 -34.82 -18.54 -8.60
C ASN A 3 -33.47 -19.30 -8.38
N GLN A 4 -32.40 -18.59 -8.04
CA GLN A 4 -31.08 -19.20 -7.80
C GLN A 4 -30.96 -19.94 -6.46
N TRP A 5 -31.76 -19.60 -5.45
CA TRP A 5 -31.75 -20.27 -4.16
C TRP A 5 -32.48 -21.62 -4.24
N PHE A 6 -33.61 -21.67 -4.96
CA PHE A 6 -34.35 -22.92 -5.22
C PHE A 6 -33.55 -23.94 -6.03
N SER A 7 -32.75 -23.49 -7.01
CA SER A 7 -31.89 -24.41 -7.79
C SER A 7 -30.78 -25.03 -6.94
N LYS A 8 -30.19 -24.27 -6.02
CA LYS A 8 -29.15 -24.78 -5.09
C LYS A 8 -29.75 -25.82 -4.12
N ILE A 9 -30.90 -25.57 -3.57
CA ILE A 9 -31.61 -26.52 -2.67
C ILE A 9 -31.99 -27.80 -3.43
N ALA A 10 -32.49 -27.69 -4.66
CA ALA A 10 -32.84 -28.84 -5.48
C ALA A 10 -31.59 -29.75 -5.76
N VAL A 11 -30.46 -29.17 -6.03
CA VAL A 11 -29.20 -29.93 -6.22
C VAL A 11 -28.77 -30.67 -4.95
N TRP A 12 -28.83 -30.03 -3.79
CA TRP A 12 -28.49 -30.67 -2.52
C TRP A 12 -29.49 -31.77 -2.14
N LEU A 13 -30.80 -31.59 -2.47
CA LEU A 13 -31.79 -32.61 -2.30
C LEU A 13 -31.53 -33.84 -3.18
N VAL A 14 -31.12 -33.65 -4.43
CA VAL A 14 -30.75 -34.74 -5.33
C VAL A 14 -29.52 -35.48 -4.79
N VAL A 15 -28.46 -34.78 -4.34
CA VAL A 15 -27.28 -35.40 -3.73
C VAL A 15 -27.64 -36.18 -2.47
N ALA A 16 -28.48 -35.63 -1.60
CA ALA A 16 -28.96 -36.32 -0.41
C ALA A 16 -29.79 -37.59 -0.75
N MET A 17 -30.62 -37.52 -1.81
CA MET A 17 -31.43 -38.65 -2.28
C MET A 17 -30.55 -39.77 -2.86
N VAL A 18 -29.46 -39.41 -3.60
CA VAL A 18 -28.48 -40.37 -4.11
C VAL A 18 -27.73 -41.03 -2.98
N LEU A 19 -27.23 -40.24 -2.01
CA LEU A 19 -26.52 -40.78 -0.83
C LEU A 19 -27.47 -41.69 0.00
N PHE A 20 -28.75 -41.31 0.15
CA PHE A 20 -29.71 -42.14 0.85
C PHE A 20 -30.02 -43.45 0.12
N THR A 21 -30.12 -43.43 -1.21
CA THR A 21 -30.33 -44.67 -2.00
C THR A 21 -29.10 -45.58 -1.97
N VAL A 22 -27.91 -45.01 -2.03
CA VAL A 22 -26.65 -45.80 -1.86
C VAL A 22 -26.57 -46.35 -0.44
N PHE A 23 -26.89 -45.59 0.58
CA PHE A 23 -26.89 -46.05 1.98
C PHE A 23 -27.93 -47.19 2.19
N LYS A 24 -29.14 -47.06 1.65
CA LYS A 24 -30.14 -48.14 1.68
C LYS A 24 -29.69 -49.42 0.97
N GLN A 25 -28.89 -49.31 -0.06
CA GLN A 25 -28.37 -50.49 -0.77
C GLN A 25 -27.33 -51.27 0.08
N PHE A 26 -26.66 -50.59 1.00
CA PHE A 26 -25.81 -51.22 2.00
C PHE A 26 -26.60 -51.81 3.18
N GLU A 27 -27.78 -51.25 3.51
CA GLU A 27 -28.59 -51.67 4.65
C GLU A 27 -29.43 -52.91 4.35
N THR A 28 -29.79 -53.18 3.09
CA THR A 28 -30.65 -54.33 2.68
C THR A 28 -29.97 -55.69 2.72
N LYS A 29 -28.73 -55.84 3.17
CA LYS A 29 -28.04 -57.12 3.44
C LYS A 29 -28.16 -57.59 4.90
N GLY A 30 -28.90 -56.89 5.75
CA GLY A 30 -29.12 -57.23 7.14
C GLY A 30 -30.56 -57.77 7.40
N GLY A 31 -31.03 -58.75 6.63
CA GLY A 31 -32.22 -59.51 6.97
C GLY A 31 -32.01 -60.33 8.26
N ALA A 32 -33.02 -60.33 9.16
CA ALA A 32 -33.03 -60.97 10.46
C ALA A 32 -32.26 -62.30 10.44
N SER A 33 -31.24 -62.44 11.26
CA SER A 33 -30.30 -63.60 11.32
C SER A 33 -31.05 -64.89 11.68
N ALA A 34 -31.50 -65.62 10.66
CA ALA A 34 -31.72 -67.02 10.87
C ALA A 34 -30.36 -67.65 11.23
N GLY A 35 -30.24 -68.31 12.37
CA GLY A 35 -28.98 -68.92 12.80
C GLY A 35 -28.46 -69.84 11.74
N TYR A 36 -27.23 -69.61 11.27
CA TYR A 36 -26.59 -70.51 10.31
C TYR A 36 -26.16 -71.78 11.03
N VAL A 37 -26.64 -72.93 10.51
CA VAL A 37 -26.34 -74.26 11.07
C VAL A 37 -25.66 -75.08 9.97
N GLY A 38 -24.67 -75.92 10.36
CA GLY A 38 -23.98 -76.85 9.41
C GLY A 38 -25.01 -77.80 8.74
N TYR A 39 -24.74 -78.14 7.51
CA TYR A 39 -25.64 -79.04 6.76
C TYR A 39 -25.87 -80.38 7.46
N SER A 40 -24.82 -80.95 8.08
CA SER A 40 -24.89 -82.23 8.87
C SER A 40 -25.79 -82.05 10.10
N ASP A 41 -25.64 -80.93 10.81
CA ASP A 41 -26.43 -80.66 12.00
C ASP A 41 -27.92 -80.40 11.66
N PHE A 42 -28.16 -79.78 10.48
CA PHE A 42 -29.51 -79.57 9.97
C PHE A 42 -30.16 -80.92 9.66
N LEU A 43 -29.44 -81.94 9.10
CA LEU A 43 -29.93 -83.28 8.87
C LEU A 43 -30.26 -84.03 10.15
N GLU A 44 -29.45 -83.84 11.21
CA GLU A 44 -29.72 -84.40 12.53
C GLU A 44 -31.00 -83.82 13.14
N GLU A 45 -31.21 -82.48 13.03
CA GLU A 45 -32.44 -81.84 13.47
C GLU A 45 -33.69 -82.32 12.70
N VAL A 46 -33.54 -82.60 11.39
CA VAL A 46 -34.60 -83.23 10.55
C VAL A 46 -34.92 -84.64 11.03
N ARG A 47 -33.88 -85.49 11.27
CA ARG A 47 -34.06 -86.87 11.75
C ARG A 47 -34.55 -86.90 13.19
N GLY A 48 -34.19 -85.93 14.02
CA GLY A 48 -34.71 -85.74 15.39
C GLY A 48 -36.13 -85.26 15.47
N LYS A 49 -36.81 -85.00 14.33
CA LYS A 49 -38.20 -84.46 14.23
C LYS A 49 -38.39 -83.10 14.87
N HIS A 50 -37.29 -82.33 14.89
CA HIS A 50 -37.35 -80.93 15.48
C HIS A 50 -37.73 -79.91 14.42
N ILE A 51 -37.76 -80.27 13.10
CA ILE A 51 -38.11 -79.37 12.00
C ILE A 51 -39.58 -79.55 11.62
N LYS A 52 -40.34 -78.39 11.66
CA LYS A 52 -41.74 -78.35 11.30
C LYS A 52 -41.96 -78.12 9.80
N SER A 53 -41.15 -77.27 9.17
CA SER A 53 -41.23 -76.96 7.75
C SER A 53 -39.88 -76.56 7.21
N ALA A 54 -39.62 -76.78 5.91
CA ALA A 54 -38.41 -76.38 5.23
C ALA A 54 -38.77 -75.67 3.92
N THR A 55 -38.05 -74.60 3.58
CA THR A 55 -38.14 -73.95 2.28
C THR A 55 -36.79 -74.12 1.57
N ILE A 56 -36.81 -74.66 0.38
CA ILE A 56 -35.63 -74.93 -0.43
C ILE A 56 -35.63 -73.91 -1.56
N GLN A 57 -34.54 -73.15 -1.68
CA GLN A 57 -34.41 -72.15 -2.73
C GLN A 57 -33.06 -72.28 -3.43
N GLU A 58 -33.02 -72.33 -4.76
CA GLU A 58 -31.80 -72.37 -5.54
C GLU A 58 -31.15 -70.95 -5.56
N GLY A 59 -29.91 -70.85 -5.04
CA GLY A 59 -29.13 -69.62 -5.02
C GLY A 59 -27.91 -69.67 -5.96
N GLN A 60 -27.19 -68.54 -6.15
CA GLN A 60 -25.99 -68.49 -7.01
C GLN A 60 -24.81 -69.30 -6.49
N GLY A 61 -24.76 -69.68 -5.22
CA GLY A 61 -23.68 -70.41 -4.57
C GLY A 61 -24.07 -71.83 -4.05
N GLY A 62 -25.23 -72.36 -4.44
CA GLY A 62 -25.79 -73.62 -3.94
C GLY A 62 -27.23 -73.53 -3.55
N THR A 63 -27.78 -74.64 -3.10
CA THR A 63 -29.17 -74.70 -2.63
C THR A 63 -29.25 -74.20 -1.18
N GLU A 64 -29.99 -73.13 -0.94
CA GLU A 64 -30.25 -72.61 0.38
C GLU A 64 -31.51 -73.26 0.97
N ILE A 65 -31.40 -73.74 2.19
CA ILE A 65 -32.48 -74.43 2.88
C ILE A 65 -32.75 -73.65 4.19
N ILE A 66 -33.99 -73.17 4.33
CA ILE A 66 -34.45 -72.48 5.53
C ILE A 66 -35.43 -73.39 6.24
N GLY A 67 -35.00 -73.98 7.35
CA GLY A 67 -35.85 -74.78 8.22
C GLY A 67 -36.50 -73.95 9.32
N THR A 68 -37.75 -74.25 9.67
CA THR A 68 -38.41 -73.72 10.83
C THR A 68 -38.55 -74.85 11.85
N THR A 69 -37.96 -74.67 13.02
CA THR A 69 -38.07 -75.63 14.12
C THR A 69 -39.45 -75.64 14.75
N ASN A 70 -39.74 -76.63 15.59
CA ASN A 70 -41.01 -76.73 16.32
C ASN A 70 -41.20 -75.54 17.28
N ASP A 71 -40.12 -74.86 17.67
CA ASP A 71 -40.10 -73.64 18.51
C ASP A 71 -40.23 -72.34 17.68
N ASP A 72 -40.66 -72.43 16.41
CA ASP A 72 -40.78 -71.33 15.45
C ASP A 72 -39.49 -70.53 15.21
N LYS A 73 -38.29 -71.10 15.53
CA LYS A 73 -37.01 -70.50 15.21
C LYS A 73 -36.63 -70.86 13.77
N LYS A 74 -36.14 -69.90 13.00
CA LYS A 74 -35.65 -70.12 11.64
C LYS A 74 -34.19 -70.45 11.69
N ILE A 75 -33.79 -71.57 11.12
CA ILE A 75 -32.41 -71.99 10.90
C ILE A 75 -32.16 -72.06 9.41
N ARG A 76 -30.95 -71.72 9.00
CA ARG A 76 -30.53 -71.61 7.61
C ARG A 76 -29.29 -72.50 7.38
N THR A 77 -29.31 -73.28 6.33
CA THR A 77 -28.18 -74.04 5.89
C THR A 77 -28.02 -73.97 4.35
N THR A 78 -26.82 -74.23 3.85
CA THR A 78 -26.56 -74.21 2.41
C THR A 78 -26.01 -75.58 2.02
N ALA A 79 -26.60 -76.21 0.99
CA ALA A 79 -26.13 -77.39 0.38
C ALA A 79 -25.56 -77.09 -1.03
N THR A 80 -24.46 -77.77 -1.42
CA THR A 80 -23.84 -77.56 -2.74
C THR A 80 -24.77 -78.00 -3.88
N TYR A 81 -25.57 -79.02 -3.64
CA TYR A 81 -26.59 -79.56 -4.55
C TYR A 81 -27.81 -80.03 -3.76
N LEU A 82 -28.97 -80.07 -4.42
CA LEU A 82 -30.14 -80.73 -3.83
C LEU A 82 -29.90 -82.21 -3.68
N ASP A 83 -29.57 -82.63 -2.45
CA ASP A 83 -29.33 -84.09 -2.17
C ASP A 83 -30.65 -84.86 -2.12
N ARG A 84 -30.68 -85.94 -2.91
CA ARG A 84 -31.85 -86.87 -2.90
C ARG A 84 -32.10 -87.50 -1.53
N GLY A 85 -31.06 -87.60 -0.70
CA GLY A 85 -31.15 -88.08 0.68
C GLY A 85 -31.91 -87.10 1.55
N LEU A 86 -31.67 -85.81 1.42
CA LEU A 86 -32.39 -84.72 2.18
C LEU A 86 -33.90 -84.82 1.89
N VAL A 87 -34.30 -84.86 0.63
CA VAL A 87 -35.71 -84.92 0.28
C VAL A 87 -36.35 -86.22 0.85
N GLY A 88 -35.59 -87.34 0.83
CA GLY A 88 -36.01 -88.56 1.45
C GLY A 88 -36.16 -88.50 2.96
N ASP A 89 -35.22 -87.83 3.66
CA ASP A 89 -35.25 -87.59 5.11
C ASP A 89 -36.39 -86.65 5.50
N LEU A 90 -36.68 -85.62 4.71
CA LEU A 90 -37.81 -84.69 4.93
C LEU A 90 -39.18 -85.41 4.80
N ILE A 91 -39.30 -86.29 3.78
CA ILE A 91 -40.55 -87.04 3.59
C ILE A 91 -40.71 -88.10 4.68
N ALA A 92 -39.64 -88.84 5.03
CA ALA A 92 -39.68 -89.86 6.07
C ALA A 92 -40.07 -89.33 7.46
N ASN A 93 -39.71 -88.09 7.74
CA ASN A 93 -40.00 -87.43 9.02
C ASN A 93 -41.24 -86.50 8.99
N ASN A 94 -42.07 -86.54 7.93
CA ASN A 94 -43.26 -85.75 7.74
C ASN A 94 -43.04 -84.21 7.84
N VAL A 95 -41.89 -83.74 7.39
CA VAL A 95 -41.56 -82.32 7.32
C VAL A 95 -42.22 -81.74 6.06
N LYS A 96 -43.05 -80.72 6.20
CA LYS A 96 -43.59 -80.03 5.03
C LYS A 96 -42.50 -79.16 4.38
N PHE A 97 -42.22 -79.42 3.11
CA PHE A 97 -41.25 -78.61 2.40
C PHE A 97 -41.85 -77.96 1.13
N ASP A 98 -41.34 -76.76 0.80
CA ASP A 98 -41.71 -76.02 -0.41
C ASP A 98 -40.43 -75.67 -1.19
N VAL A 99 -40.48 -75.77 -2.53
CA VAL A 99 -39.36 -75.49 -3.41
C VAL A 99 -39.73 -74.22 -4.20
N LYS A 100 -39.02 -73.15 -3.95
CA LYS A 100 -39.23 -71.90 -4.67
C LYS A 100 -38.32 -71.81 -5.89
N PRO A 101 -38.85 -71.47 -7.09
CA PRO A 101 -38.07 -71.24 -8.26
C PRO A 101 -37.14 -70.02 -8.08
N ARG A 102 -36.09 -69.98 -8.85
CA ARG A 102 -35.12 -68.87 -8.89
C ARG A 102 -35.85 -67.60 -9.34
N GLU A 103 -35.78 -66.52 -8.55
CA GLU A 103 -36.23 -65.18 -8.97
C GLU A 103 -35.26 -64.67 -10.03
N GLU A 104 -35.64 -64.68 -11.30
CA GLU A 104 -34.93 -64.00 -12.36
C GLU A 104 -35.24 -62.50 -12.23
N GLY A 105 -34.31 -61.76 -11.57
CA GLY A 105 -34.37 -60.31 -11.55
C GLY A 105 -34.29 -59.78 -12.98
N SER A 106 -35.23 -58.90 -13.39
CA SER A 106 -35.23 -58.26 -14.71
C SER A 106 -33.84 -57.64 -14.97
N LEU A 107 -33.16 -58.08 -16.02
CA LEU A 107 -31.87 -57.54 -16.46
C LEU A 107 -31.88 -56.00 -16.57
N LEU A 108 -32.98 -55.44 -17.01
CA LEU A 108 -33.21 -53.98 -17.11
C LEU A 108 -33.18 -53.29 -15.75
N MET A 109 -33.81 -53.92 -14.71
CA MET A 109 -33.81 -53.37 -13.36
C MET A 109 -32.44 -53.42 -12.70
N THR A 110 -31.71 -54.50 -12.90
CA THR A 110 -30.32 -54.66 -12.41
C THR A 110 -29.36 -53.65 -13.07
N LEU A 111 -29.51 -53.40 -14.37
CA LEU A 111 -28.73 -52.42 -15.12
C LEU A 111 -29.07 -50.97 -14.64
N LEU A 112 -30.36 -50.67 -14.41
CA LEU A 112 -30.81 -49.35 -13.97
C LEU A 112 -30.37 -49.06 -12.52
N VAL A 113 -30.43 -50.04 -11.64
CA VAL A 113 -29.97 -49.92 -10.26
C VAL A 113 -28.42 -49.81 -10.18
N SER A 114 -27.71 -50.54 -11.02
CA SER A 114 -26.24 -50.53 -11.02
C SER A 114 -25.63 -49.28 -11.68
N TRP A 115 -26.19 -48.82 -12.82
CA TRP A 115 -25.67 -47.70 -13.60
C TRP A 115 -26.39 -46.37 -13.38
N GLY A 116 -27.63 -46.39 -12.84
CA GLY A 116 -28.44 -45.20 -12.61
C GLY A 116 -27.76 -44.13 -11.76
N PRO A 117 -27.16 -44.46 -10.61
CA PRO A 117 -26.43 -43.50 -9.78
C PRO A 117 -25.22 -42.87 -10.49
N MET A 118 -24.50 -43.68 -11.29
CA MET A 118 -23.35 -43.19 -12.06
C MET A 118 -23.77 -42.22 -13.18
N LEU A 119 -24.83 -42.55 -13.92
CA LEU A 119 -25.36 -41.69 -14.97
C LEU A 119 -25.91 -40.38 -14.39
N LEU A 120 -26.50 -40.43 -13.21
CA LEU A 120 -27.01 -39.25 -12.50
C LEU A 120 -25.87 -38.35 -12.04
N LEU A 121 -24.78 -38.95 -11.52
CA LEU A 121 -23.55 -38.18 -11.17
C LEU A 121 -22.91 -37.53 -12.39
N ILE A 122 -22.84 -38.21 -13.51
CA ILE A 122 -22.35 -37.67 -14.79
C ILE A 122 -23.26 -36.53 -15.26
N GLY A 123 -24.58 -36.69 -15.17
CA GLY A 123 -25.54 -35.64 -15.51
C GLY A 123 -25.40 -34.39 -14.65
N VAL A 124 -25.25 -34.57 -13.34
CA VAL A 124 -24.97 -33.48 -12.39
C VAL A 124 -23.62 -32.82 -12.71
N TRP A 125 -22.59 -33.59 -13.00
CA TRP A 125 -21.26 -33.08 -13.38
C TRP A 125 -21.32 -32.27 -14.68
N VAL A 126 -21.99 -32.76 -15.72
CA VAL A 126 -22.22 -32.04 -16.99
C VAL A 126 -23.03 -30.76 -16.78
N TYR A 127 -24.06 -30.83 -15.91
CA TYR A 127 -24.85 -29.65 -15.55
C TYR A 127 -23.99 -28.58 -14.86
N PHE A 128 -23.13 -28.96 -13.89
CA PHE A 128 -22.20 -28.05 -13.24
C PHE A 128 -21.17 -27.50 -14.24
N MET A 129 -20.62 -28.32 -15.13
CA MET A 129 -19.73 -27.87 -16.19
C MET A 129 -20.40 -26.85 -17.12
N LYS A 130 -21.66 -27.10 -17.52
CA LYS A 130 -22.43 -26.14 -18.33
C LYS A 130 -22.71 -24.83 -17.58
N GLN A 131 -23.02 -24.92 -16.29
CA GLN A 131 -23.25 -23.73 -15.45
C GLN A 131 -21.96 -22.94 -15.22
N MET A 132 -20.80 -23.60 -15.12
CA MET A 132 -19.50 -22.94 -15.06
C MET A 132 -19.08 -22.31 -16.40
N GLN A 133 -19.52 -22.85 -17.53
CA GLN A 133 -19.27 -22.27 -18.87
C GLN A 133 -20.24 -21.16 -19.25
N GLY A 134 -21.46 -21.13 -18.69
CA GLY A 134 -22.53 -20.19 -19.04
C GLY A 134 -22.65 -18.93 -18.17
N GLY A 135 -21.92 -18.86 -17.04
CA GLY A 135 -21.91 -17.71 -16.12
C GLY A 135 -20.71 -16.80 -16.38
N GLY A 136 -20.91 -15.70 -17.09
CA GLY A 136 -19.86 -14.76 -17.48
C GLY A 136 -18.96 -14.29 -16.35
N LYS A 137 -17.70 -14.06 -16.68
CA LYS A 137 -16.65 -13.22 -16.07
C LYS A 137 -15.82 -13.75 -14.89
N SER A 138 -16.04 -14.93 -14.32
CA SER A 138 -15.15 -15.45 -13.26
C SER A 138 -15.07 -16.98 -13.24
N GLY A 139 -14.47 -17.58 -14.28
CA GLY A 139 -14.06 -18.99 -14.27
C GLY A 139 -12.67 -19.15 -13.62
N PRO A 140 -12.28 -20.36 -13.16
CA PRO A 140 -10.95 -20.63 -12.60
C PRO A 140 -9.79 -20.31 -13.56
N PHE A 141 -10.05 -20.09 -14.85
CA PHE A 141 -9.07 -19.62 -15.85
C PHE A 141 -8.99 -18.10 -15.99
N SER A 142 -9.68 -17.33 -15.16
CA SER A 142 -9.67 -15.86 -15.20
C SER A 142 -8.46 -15.22 -14.49
N PHE A 143 -7.61 -16.00 -13.82
CA PHE A 143 -6.43 -15.49 -13.10
C PHE A 143 -5.39 -14.80 -14.00
N GLY A 144 -5.36 -15.13 -15.28
CA GLY A 144 -4.44 -14.53 -16.26
C GLY A 144 -4.96 -13.29 -16.97
N LYS A 145 -6.21 -12.86 -16.72
CA LYS A 145 -6.73 -11.64 -17.38
C LYS A 145 -6.15 -10.39 -16.74
N SER A 146 -5.81 -9.43 -17.59
CA SER A 146 -5.29 -8.14 -17.17
C SER A 146 -6.29 -7.41 -16.28
N LYS A 147 -5.80 -6.83 -15.17
CA LYS A 147 -6.54 -5.90 -14.30
C LYS A 147 -6.47 -4.45 -14.82
N ALA A 148 -5.88 -4.23 -16.01
CA ALA A 148 -5.74 -2.90 -16.58
C ALA A 148 -7.11 -2.22 -16.68
N ARG A 149 -7.18 -1.01 -16.17
CA ARG A 149 -8.38 -0.16 -16.26
C ARG A 149 -8.33 0.57 -17.59
N LEU A 150 -9.25 0.24 -18.48
CA LEU A 150 -9.48 1.03 -19.69
C LEU A 150 -10.22 2.31 -19.28
N LEU A 151 -9.61 3.45 -19.54
CA LEU A 151 -10.26 4.75 -19.54
C LEU A 151 -10.54 5.11 -21.00
N ASP A 152 -11.80 5.00 -21.40
CA ASP A 152 -12.23 5.41 -22.73
C ASP A 152 -11.97 6.90 -22.95
N GLU A 153 -11.86 7.32 -24.21
CA GLU A 153 -11.63 8.71 -24.61
C GLU A 153 -12.61 9.69 -23.93
N SER A 154 -13.87 9.29 -23.80
CA SER A 154 -14.93 10.09 -23.16
C SER A 154 -14.78 10.18 -21.63
N ALA A 155 -14.06 9.26 -21.00
CA ALA A 155 -13.86 9.23 -19.54
C ALA A 155 -12.59 9.98 -19.09
N ASN A 156 -11.63 10.22 -19.99
CA ASN A 156 -10.40 10.95 -19.69
C ASN A 156 -10.50 12.42 -20.14
N THR A 157 -10.92 13.28 -19.22
CA THR A 157 -11.07 14.73 -19.46
C THR A 157 -9.82 15.52 -19.12
N VAL A 158 -8.73 14.87 -18.66
CA VAL A 158 -7.49 15.53 -18.23
C VAL A 158 -6.68 15.97 -19.44
N THR A 159 -6.33 17.25 -19.49
CA THR A 159 -5.52 17.87 -20.54
C THR A 159 -4.25 18.50 -19.97
N PHE A 160 -3.37 19.03 -20.83
CA PHE A 160 -2.19 19.79 -20.39
C PHE A 160 -2.51 21.06 -19.59
N ALA A 161 -3.74 21.57 -19.68
CA ALA A 161 -4.19 22.69 -18.88
C ALA A 161 -4.39 22.34 -17.37
N ASP A 162 -4.58 21.05 -17.07
CA ASP A 162 -4.74 20.54 -15.70
C ASP A 162 -3.40 20.15 -15.06
N VAL A 163 -2.34 20.09 -15.86
CA VAL A 163 -0.97 19.78 -15.42
C VAL A 163 -0.20 21.10 -15.32
N ALA A 164 0.39 21.38 -14.17
CA ALA A 164 1.14 22.61 -13.93
C ALA A 164 2.50 22.30 -13.28
N GLY A 165 3.46 23.22 -13.42
CA GLY A 165 4.76 23.13 -12.74
C GLY A 165 5.74 22.11 -13.29
N CYS A 166 5.59 21.68 -14.54
CA CYS A 166 6.50 20.78 -15.27
C CYS A 166 6.51 21.11 -16.76
N ASP A 167 6.79 22.37 -17.08
CA ASP A 167 6.65 22.86 -18.46
C ASP A 167 7.66 22.19 -19.42
N GLU A 168 8.88 21.91 -18.98
CA GLU A 168 9.90 21.18 -19.75
C GLU A 168 9.43 19.75 -20.06
N ALA A 169 8.91 19.05 -19.05
CA ALA A 169 8.37 17.69 -19.27
C ALA A 169 7.18 17.70 -20.23
N LYS A 170 6.31 18.73 -20.19
CA LYS A 170 5.21 18.89 -21.14
C LYS A 170 5.71 19.10 -22.56
N GLU A 171 6.75 19.90 -22.73
CA GLU A 171 7.34 20.17 -24.05
C GLU A 171 7.92 18.89 -24.66
N GLU A 172 8.66 18.11 -23.87
CA GLU A 172 9.21 16.83 -24.30
C GLU A 172 8.14 15.81 -24.73
N VAL A 173 7.01 15.74 -24.00
CA VAL A 173 5.95 14.79 -24.35
C VAL A 173 5.01 15.30 -25.45
N LYS A 174 5.08 16.55 -25.82
CA LYS A 174 4.24 17.15 -26.88
C LYS A 174 4.46 16.47 -28.22
N GLU A 175 5.70 16.09 -28.54
CA GLU A 175 6.01 15.32 -29.75
C GLU A 175 5.24 13.99 -29.81
N VAL A 176 5.08 13.34 -28.66
CA VAL A 176 4.32 12.08 -28.54
C VAL A 176 2.83 12.31 -28.80
N VAL A 177 2.28 13.42 -28.31
CA VAL A 177 0.89 13.82 -28.56
C VAL A 177 0.68 14.13 -30.05
N ASP A 178 1.59 14.90 -30.67
CA ASP A 178 1.49 15.28 -32.09
C ASP A 178 1.55 14.04 -32.98
N PHE A 179 2.36 13.06 -32.64
CA PHE A 179 2.38 11.78 -33.33
C PHE A 179 1.08 10.99 -33.20
N LEU A 180 0.56 10.85 -31.96
CA LEU A 180 -0.69 10.12 -31.75
C LEU A 180 -1.87 10.76 -32.51
N LYS A 181 -1.82 12.10 -32.69
CA LYS A 181 -2.82 12.85 -33.48
C LYS A 181 -2.65 12.63 -34.99
N ASP A 182 -1.41 12.63 -35.52
CA ASP A 182 -1.12 12.45 -36.94
C ASP A 182 0.16 11.62 -37.18
N PRO A 183 0.07 10.28 -37.09
CA PRO A 183 1.21 9.39 -37.32
C PRO A 183 1.79 9.51 -38.74
N GLY A 184 0.93 9.82 -39.72
CA GLY A 184 1.32 9.86 -41.15
C GLY A 184 2.33 10.96 -41.47
N ARG A 185 2.29 12.09 -40.79
CA ARG A 185 3.22 13.21 -40.95
C ARG A 185 4.67 12.82 -40.65
N PHE A 186 4.87 12.08 -39.56
CA PHE A 186 6.21 11.67 -39.11
C PHE A 186 6.78 10.55 -40.00
N GLN A 187 5.94 9.60 -40.41
CA GLN A 187 6.36 8.49 -41.27
C GLN A 187 6.87 8.97 -42.65
N LYS A 188 6.25 9.99 -43.22
CA LYS A 188 6.68 10.59 -44.52
C LYS A 188 8.08 11.16 -44.47
N LEU A 189 8.55 11.61 -43.31
CA LEU A 189 9.89 12.18 -43.11
C LEU A 189 10.90 11.13 -42.65
N GLY A 190 10.53 9.85 -42.50
CA GLY A 190 11.39 8.78 -42.03
C GLY A 190 11.69 8.83 -40.54
N GLY A 191 11.02 9.69 -39.78
CA GLY A 191 11.12 9.78 -38.31
C GLY A 191 10.60 8.52 -37.64
N ARG A 192 11.38 7.98 -36.73
CA ARG A 192 10.95 6.88 -35.82
C ARG A 192 10.56 7.47 -34.50
N ILE A 193 9.38 7.11 -33.99
CA ILE A 193 8.91 7.58 -32.72
C ILE A 193 9.32 6.60 -31.61
N PRO A 194 9.57 7.12 -30.42
CA PRO A 194 9.86 6.28 -29.26
C PRO A 194 8.69 5.33 -29.01
N ARG A 195 8.99 4.03 -28.87
CA ARG A 195 8.00 3.01 -28.52
C ARG A 195 7.61 3.09 -27.04
N GLY A 196 8.51 3.59 -26.22
CA GLY A 196 8.32 3.72 -24.80
C GLY A 196 8.88 5.01 -24.23
N LEU A 197 8.13 5.58 -23.31
CA LEU A 197 8.46 6.78 -22.55
C LEU A 197 8.54 6.43 -21.07
N LEU A 198 9.65 6.75 -20.42
CA LEU A 198 9.83 6.57 -18.99
C LEU A 198 9.74 7.93 -18.28
N LEU A 199 8.72 8.10 -17.44
CA LEU A 199 8.57 9.26 -16.56
C LEU A 199 9.34 9.01 -15.26
N VAL A 200 10.35 9.81 -15.01
CA VAL A 200 11.24 9.68 -13.85
C VAL A 200 11.08 10.90 -12.94
N GLY A 201 11.00 10.69 -11.63
CA GLY A 201 11.00 11.80 -10.68
C GLY A 201 10.50 11.43 -9.30
N PRO A 202 10.63 12.33 -8.32
CA PRO A 202 10.16 12.11 -6.95
C PRO A 202 8.67 11.77 -6.87
N PRO A 203 8.20 11.14 -5.79
CA PRO A 203 6.79 10.89 -5.58
C PRO A 203 5.99 12.22 -5.51
N GLY A 204 4.75 12.21 -5.97
CA GLY A 204 3.87 13.37 -5.90
C GLY A 204 4.12 14.47 -6.96
N THR A 205 5.07 14.32 -7.88
CA THR A 205 5.37 15.32 -8.92
C THR A 205 4.38 15.34 -10.09
N GLY A 206 3.40 14.41 -10.12
CA GLY A 206 2.34 14.41 -11.14
C GLY A 206 2.60 13.52 -12.35
N LYS A 207 3.53 12.55 -12.28
CA LYS A 207 3.84 11.62 -13.39
C LYS A 207 2.60 10.93 -13.96
N THR A 208 1.77 10.36 -13.09
CA THR A 208 0.50 9.72 -13.50
C THR A 208 -0.49 10.71 -14.14
N LEU A 209 -0.53 11.95 -13.63
CA LEU A 209 -1.37 13.01 -14.19
C LEU A 209 -0.87 13.45 -15.58
N LEU A 210 0.44 13.58 -15.74
CA LEU A 210 1.07 13.89 -17.03
C LEU A 210 0.79 12.77 -18.05
N ALA A 211 0.91 11.50 -17.67
CA ALA A 211 0.57 10.38 -18.55
C ALA A 211 -0.90 10.42 -19.02
N LYS A 212 -1.83 10.73 -18.09
CA LYS A 212 -3.25 10.90 -18.43
C LYS A 212 -3.48 12.10 -19.37
N SER A 213 -2.76 13.18 -19.16
CA SER A 213 -2.91 14.38 -20.00
C SER A 213 -2.40 14.16 -21.43
N ILE A 214 -1.37 13.33 -21.63
CA ILE A 214 -0.92 12.91 -22.97
C ILE A 214 -2.07 12.23 -23.72
N ALA A 215 -2.74 11.27 -23.08
CA ALA A 215 -3.87 10.56 -23.68
C ALA A 215 -5.07 11.47 -23.95
N GLY A 216 -5.43 12.34 -22.99
CA GLY A 216 -6.54 13.26 -23.12
C GLY A 216 -6.30 14.33 -24.19
N GLU A 217 -5.07 14.83 -24.30
CA GLU A 217 -4.67 15.80 -25.33
C GLU A 217 -4.64 15.16 -26.72
N ALA A 218 -4.18 13.90 -26.81
CA ALA A 218 -4.17 13.14 -28.06
C ALA A 218 -5.54 12.55 -28.42
N LYS A 219 -6.48 12.51 -27.47
CA LYS A 219 -7.81 11.89 -27.60
C LYS A 219 -7.72 10.41 -27.98
N VAL A 220 -6.90 9.66 -27.25
CA VAL A 220 -6.72 8.22 -27.45
C VAL A 220 -7.07 7.44 -26.17
N PRO A 221 -7.46 6.16 -26.29
CA PRO A 221 -7.70 5.29 -25.14
C PRO A 221 -6.48 5.16 -24.24
N PHE A 222 -6.70 5.06 -22.92
CA PHE A 222 -5.66 4.98 -21.89
C PHE A 222 -5.83 3.73 -21.04
N PHE A 223 -4.88 2.81 -21.13
CA PHE A 223 -4.83 1.59 -20.32
C PHE A 223 -3.90 1.82 -19.15
N ALA A 224 -4.42 1.83 -17.91
CA ALA A 224 -3.61 2.03 -16.71
C ALA A 224 -3.53 0.75 -15.88
N ILE A 225 -2.31 0.43 -15.46
CA ILE A 225 -2.01 -0.67 -14.56
C ILE A 225 -0.86 -0.27 -13.63
N SER A 226 -0.81 -0.82 -12.40
CA SER A 226 0.34 -0.71 -11.53
C SER A 226 1.33 -1.86 -11.78
N GLY A 227 2.62 -1.59 -11.71
CA GLY A 227 3.65 -2.63 -11.75
C GLY A 227 3.43 -3.70 -10.67
N SER A 228 2.91 -3.32 -9.52
CA SER A 228 2.56 -4.25 -8.44
C SER A 228 1.46 -5.26 -8.84
N ASP A 229 0.56 -4.92 -9.77
CA ASP A 229 -0.50 -5.82 -10.24
C ASP A 229 0.04 -7.00 -11.07
N PHE A 230 1.28 -6.92 -11.52
CA PHE A 230 1.95 -8.02 -12.22
C PHE A 230 2.68 -8.98 -11.29
N VAL A 231 2.94 -8.58 -10.03
CA VAL A 231 3.61 -9.43 -9.04
C VAL A 231 2.57 -10.28 -8.33
N GLU A 232 2.58 -11.57 -8.61
CA GLU A 232 1.66 -12.56 -8.01
C GLU A 232 2.46 -13.72 -7.42
N MET A 233 1.82 -14.53 -6.58
CA MET A 233 2.48 -15.71 -5.98
C MET A 233 2.60 -16.90 -6.92
N PHE A 234 1.83 -16.89 -8.02
CA PHE A 234 1.79 -18.00 -8.98
C PHE A 234 2.61 -17.68 -10.22
N VAL A 235 3.59 -18.52 -10.51
CA VAL A 235 4.48 -18.38 -11.68
C VAL A 235 3.68 -18.35 -12.98
N GLY A 236 3.97 -17.37 -13.83
CA GLY A 236 3.37 -17.21 -15.15
C GLY A 236 2.08 -16.39 -15.21
N VAL A 237 1.46 -16.06 -14.07
CA VAL A 237 0.23 -15.23 -14.06
C VAL A 237 0.55 -13.79 -14.46
N GLY A 238 1.64 -13.21 -13.95
CA GLY A 238 2.11 -11.88 -14.32
C GLY A 238 2.41 -11.78 -15.81
N ALA A 239 3.14 -12.74 -16.36
CA ALA A 239 3.45 -12.79 -17.79
C ALA A 239 2.20 -12.93 -18.68
N SER A 240 1.18 -13.69 -18.23
CA SER A 240 -0.09 -13.80 -18.93
C SER A 240 -0.87 -12.48 -18.93
N ARG A 241 -0.87 -11.75 -17.81
CA ARG A 241 -1.51 -10.41 -17.72
C ARG A 241 -0.83 -9.39 -18.62
N VAL A 242 0.50 -9.41 -18.69
CA VAL A 242 1.26 -8.57 -19.63
C VAL A 242 0.78 -8.83 -21.04
N ARG A 243 0.76 -10.10 -21.48
CA ARG A 243 0.32 -10.46 -22.84
C ARG A 243 -1.11 -10.02 -23.13
N ASP A 244 -2.05 -10.29 -22.23
CA ASP A 244 -3.45 -9.90 -22.38
C ASP A 244 -3.61 -8.37 -22.49
N MET A 245 -2.88 -7.61 -21.67
CA MET A 245 -2.88 -6.15 -21.74
C MET A 245 -2.38 -5.63 -23.09
N PHE A 246 -1.25 -6.15 -23.58
CA PHE A 246 -0.68 -5.75 -24.86
C PHE A 246 -1.55 -6.16 -26.04
N GLU A 247 -2.19 -7.33 -26.01
CA GLU A 247 -3.18 -7.76 -27.01
C GLU A 247 -4.41 -6.85 -27.04
N ASN A 248 -4.92 -6.46 -25.86
CA ASN A 248 -6.05 -5.54 -25.76
C ASN A 248 -5.68 -4.15 -26.29
N ALA A 249 -4.49 -3.66 -26.00
CA ALA A 249 -4.00 -2.39 -26.53
C ALA A 249 -3.85 -2.41 -28.06
N LYS A 250 -3.31 -3.50 -28.63
CA LYS A 250 -3.22 -3.68 -30.10
C LYS A 250 -4.58 -3.61 -30.79
N LYS A 251 -5.64 -4.11 -30.15
CA LYS A 251 -7.03 -4.07 -30.67
C LYS A 251 -7.65 -2.68 -30.63
N ASN A 252 -7.16 -1.80 -29.75
CA ASN A 252 -7.67 -0.45 -29.52
C ASN A 252 -6.66 0.64 -29.96
N ALA A 253 -5.75 0.32 -30.86
CA ALA A 253 -4.79 1.28 -31.39
C ALA A 253 -5.49 2.35 -32.29
N PRO A 254 -5.07 3.64 -32.24
CA PRO A 254 -3.98 4.17 -31.43
C PRO A 254 -4.35 4.32 -29.93
N CYS A 255 -3.44 3.98 -29.01
CA CYS A 255 -3.69 4.05 -27.57
C CYS A 255 -2.40 4.20 -26.76
N ILE A 256 -2.55 4.50 -25.47
CA ILE A 256 -1.45 4.54 -24.50
C ILE A 256 -1.62 3.42 -23.48
N ILE A 257 -0.54 2.67 -23.25
CA ILE A 257 -0.39 1.76 -22.10
C ILE A 257 0.41 2.51 -21.04
N PHE A 258 -0.16 2.70 -19.85
CA PHE A 258 0.52 3.32 -18.73
C PHE A 258 0.78 2.30 -17.64
N ILE A 259 2.06 2.19 -17.23
CA ILE A 259 2.52 1.31 -16.18
C ILE A 259 3.08 2.18 -15.05
N ASP A 260 2.33 2.32 -13.97
CA ASP A 260 2.81 3.02 -12.79
C ASP A 260 3.71 2.11 -11.95
N GLU A 261 4.67 2.68 -11.22
CA GLU A 261 5.59 1.95 -10.35
C GLU A 261 6.28 0.77 -11.08
N ILE A 262 6.84 1.02 -12.27
CA ILE A 262 7.49 -0.02 -13.08
C ILE A 262 8.62 -0.73 -12.34
N ASP A 263 9.23 -0.09 -11.36
CA ASP A 263 10.29 -0.61 -10.49
C ASP A 263 9.84 -1.81 -9.64
N ALA A 264 8.53 -2.02 -9.45
CA ALA A 264 8.01 -3.23 -8.81
C ALA A 264 8.34 -4.51 -9.60
N VAL A 265 8.40 -4.43 -10.95
CA VAL A 265 8.67 -5.56 -11.86
C VAL A 265 10.02 -5.44 -12.53
N GLY A 266 10.42 -4.20 -12.87
CA GLY A 266 11.59 -3.89 -13.70
C GLY A 266 12.93 -3.84 -12.96
N ARG A 267 13.04 -4.40 -11.75
CA ARG A 267 14.25 -4.36 -10.94
C ARG A 267 15.38 -5.21 -11.53
N GLN A 268 16.64 -4.80 -11.33
CA GLN A 268 17.85 -5.50 -11.77
C GLN A 268 17.88 -6.96 -11.26
N ARG A 269 18.39 -7.85 -12.12
CA ARG A 269 18.51 -9.28 -11.86
C ARG A 269 19.52 -9.56 -10.74
N GLY A 270 19.25 -10.55 -9.90
CA GLY A 270 20.20 -11.00 -8.89
C GLY A 270 20.17 -10.25 -7.55
N ALA A 271 19.31 -9.24 -7.36
CA ALA A 271 19.22 -8.49 -6.11
C ALA A 271 18.39 -9.18 -5.01
N GLY A 272 18.19 -10.50 -5.03
CA GLY A 272 17.43 -11.20 -3.99
C GLY A 272 17.61 -12.71 -4.00
N VAL A 273 17.84 -13.28 -2.81
CA VAL A 273 17.88 -14.73 -2.57
C VAL A 273 16.49 -15.17 -2.11
N GLY A 274 15.65 -15.72 -3.01
CA GLY A 274 14.34 -16.27 -2.65
C GLY A 274 13.44 -16.48 -3.85
N GLY A 275 12.60 -17.51 -3.83
CA GLY A 275 11.73 -18.00 -4.92
C GLY A 275 10.67 -17.04 -5.49
N GLY A 276 10.64 -15.77 -5.07
CA GLY A 276 9.78 -14.72 -5.64
C GLY A 276 10.42 -13.94 -6.79
N ASN A 277 11.69 -14.20 -7.11
CA ASN A 277 12.41 -13.50 -8.18
C ASN A 277 12.10 -14.08 -9.57
N ASP A 278 11.88 -15.39 -9.65
CA ASP A 278 11.65 -16.09 -10.92
C ASP A 278 10.39 -15.60 -11.64
N GLU A 279 9.34 -15.31 -10.89
CA GLU A 279 8.09 -14.78 -11.45
C GLU A 279 8.24 -13.36 -11.98
N ARG A 280 8.94 -12.49 -11.22
CA ARG A 280 9.22 -11.11 -11.65
C ARG A 280 10.09 -11.10 -12.91
N GLU A 281 11.13 -11.92 -12.96
CA GLU A 281 11.99 -12.05 -14.14
C GLU A 281 11.22 -12.58 -15.36
N GLN A 282 10.35 -13.55 -15.18
CA GLN A 282 9.49 -14.05 -16.25
C GLN A 282 8.55 -12.98 -16.76
N THR A 283 7.96 -12.19 -15.86
CA THR A 283 7.06 -11.08 -16.19
C THR A 283 7.81 -9.97 -16.92
N LEU A 284 8.99 -9.60 -16.42
CA LEU A 284 9.88 -8.64 -17.09
C LEU A 284 10.26 -9.11 -18.49
N ASN A 285 10.71 -10.35 -18.64
CA ASN A 285 11.06 -10.90 -19.94
C ASN A 285 9.88 -10.89 -20.91
N GLN A 286 8.66 -11.22 -20.44
CA GLN A 286 7.46 -11.13 -21.27
C GLN A 286 7.18 -9.69 -21.69
N MET A 287 7.35 -8.71 -20.79
CA MET A 287 7.19 -7.28 -21.12
C MET A 287 8.18 -6.86 -22.18
N LEU A 288 9.44 -7.26 -22.07
CA LEU A 288 10.47 -6.96 -23.08
C LEU A 288 10.12 -7.57 -24.44
N VAL A 289 9.63 -8.81 -24.47
CA VAL A 289 9.19 -9.49 -25.71
C VAL A 289 8.01 -8.76 -26.34
N GLU A 290 7.01 -8.36 -25.57
CA GLU A 290 5.85 -7.62 -26.11
C GLU A 290 6.25 -6.25 -26.65
N MET A 291 7.16 -5.52 -25.97
CA MET A 291 7.67 -4.23 -26.45
C MET A 291 8.51 -4.39 -27.73
N ASP A 292 9.36 -5.41 -27.82
CA ASP A 292 10.15 -5.68 -29.02
C ASP A 292 9.26 -6.12 -30.21
N GLY A 293 8.15 -6.82 -29.93
CA GLY A 293 7.18 -7.31 -30.89
C GLY A 293 6.21 -6.25 -31.46
N PHE A 294 6.33 -4.98 -31.08
CA PHE A 294 5.53 -3.93 -31.69
C PHE A 294 6.03 -3.58 -33.10
N GLU A 295 5.15 -3.67 -34.07
CA GLU A 295 5.38 -3.03 -35.35
C GLU A 295 5.30 -1.49 -35.19
N THR A 296 6.26 -0.80 -35.77
CA THR A 296 6.46 0.67 -35.64
C THR A 296 5.23 1.51 -36.06
N ASN A 297 4.23 0.89 -36.68
CA ASN A 297 3.09 1.56 -37.31
C ASN A 297 1.77 1.43 -36.54
N LEU A 298 1.73 0.68 -35.41
CA LEU A 298 0.47 0.37 -34.71
C LEU A 298 -0.07 1.52 -33.85
N GLY A 299 0.70 2.60 -33.62
CA GLY A 299 0.22 3.73 -32.81
C GLY A 299 0.02 3.41 -31.31
N VAL A 300 0.61 2.32 -30.81
CA VAL A 300 0.59 2.00 -29.38
C VAL A 300 1.88 2.52 -28.74
N ILE A 301 1.75 3.35 -27.71
CA ILE A 301 2.88 3.90 -26.96
C ILE A 301 2.81 3.40 -25.52
N VAL A 302 3.93 2.87 -25.02
CA VAL A 302 4.05 2.44 -23.62
C VAL A 302 4.65 3.59 -22.81
N VAL A 303 3.94 4.07 -21.83
CA VAL A 303 4.42 5.07 -20.86
C VAL A 303 4.58 4.38 -19.51
N ALA A 304 5.77 4.45 -18.93
CA ALA A 304 5.99 3.94 -17.57
C ALA A 304 6.38 5.08 -16.63
N ALA A 305 6.12 4.91 -15.33
CA ALA A 305 6.53 5.84 -14.30
C ALA A 305 7.33 5.12 -13.21
N THR A 306 8.39 5.78 -12.73
CA THR A 306 9.19 5.30 -11.59
C THR A 306 9.67 6.46 -10.73
N ASN A 307 9.85 6.18 -9.45
CA ASN A 307 10.51 7.07 -8.51
C ASN A 307 12.02 6.71 -8.36
N ARG A 308 12.43 5.54 -8.85
CA ARG A 308 13.77 4.98 -8.65
C ARG A 308 14.35 4.43 -9.96
N PRO A 309 14.86 5.28 -10.83
CA PRO A 309 15.45 4.83 -12.11
C PRO A 309 16.74 4.00 -11.89
N ASP A 310 17.40 4.18 -10.76
CA ASP A 310 18.65 3.54 -10.36
C ASP A 310 18.56 2.01 -10.23
N ILE A 311 17.38 1.51 -9.85
CA ILE A 311 17.16 0.06 -9.63
C ILE A 311 16.62 -0.67 -10.86
N LEU A 312 16.30 0.05 -11.95
CA LEU A 312 15.74 -0.57 -13.15
C LEU A 312 16.77 -1.40 -13.92
N ASP A 313 16.30 -2.51 -14.49
CA ASP A 313 17.13 -3.34 -15.38
C ASP A 313 17.50 -2.55 -16.64
N ALA A 314 18.80 -2.50 -16.96
CA ALA A 314 19.32 -1.79 -18.12
C ALA A 314 18.69 -2.27 -19.45
N ALA A 315 18.15 -3.48 -19.49
CA ALA A 315 17.46 -4.01 -20.65
C ALA A 315 16.17 -3.22 -20.99
N LEU A 316 15.51 -2.62 -20.00
CA LEU A 316 14.34 -1.77 -20.20
C LEU A 316 14.69 -0.44 -20.89
N LEU A 317 15.88 0.07 -20.65
CA LEU A 317 16.36 1.38 -21.13
C LEU A 317 17.05 1.32 -22.50
N ARG A 318 17.06 0.13 -23.15
CA ARG A 318 17.65 -0.02 -24.48
C ARG A 318 16.78 0.61 -25.56
N PRO A 319 17.39 1.12 -26.66
CA PRO A 319 16.67 1.64 -27.81
C PRO A 319 15.62 0.64 -28.33
N GLY A 320 14.41 1.14 -28.63
CA GLY A 320 13.27 0.35 -29.05
C GLY A 320 12.35 -0.12 -27.90
N ARG A 321 12.67 0.24 -26.65
CA ARG A 321 11.88 0.00 -25.44
C ARG A 321 11.56 1.33 -24.77
N PHE A 322 12.03 1.60 -23.55
CA PHE A 322 11.95 2.94 -22.95
C PHE A 322 13.15 3.78 -23.39
N ASP A 323 13.15 4.17 -24.63
CA ASP A 323 14.23 4.88 -25.30
C ASP A 323 14.22 6.40 -25.03
N ARG A 324 13.13 6.92 -24.48
CA ARG A 324 13.04 8.30 -24.02
C ARG A 324 12.71 8.36 -22.51
N GLN A 325 13.52 9.13 -21.80
CA GLN A 325 13.33 9.38 -20.37
C GLN A 325 12.95 10.85 -20.19
N VAL A 326 11.82 11.12 -19.53
CA VAL A 326 11.35 12.46 -19.19
C VAL A 326 11.40 12.66 -17.70
N TYR A 327 12.15 13.66 -17.28
CA TYR A 327 12.33 13.98 -15.87
C TYR A 327 11.24 14.95 -15.38
N VAL A 328 10.44 14.50 -14.42
CA VAL A 328 9.43 15.31 -13.76
C VAL A 328 9.96 15.69 -12.37
N THR A 329 10.67 16.81 -12.30
CA THR A 329 11.31 17.31 -11.09
C THR A 329 10.30 17.92 -10.11
N LEU A 330 10.76 18.27 -8.90
CA LEU A 330 9.98 19.11 -8.00
C LEU A 330 9.78 20.49 -8.64
N PRO A 331 8.59 21.10 -8.46
CA PRO A 331 8.28 22.38 -9.07
C PRO A 331 9.08 23.52 -8.43
N ASP A 332 9.56 24.46 -9.26
CA ASP A 332 10.13 25.72 -8.83
C ASP A 332 9.04 26.66 -8.27
N ILE A 333 9.41 27.87 -7.84
CA ILE A 333 8.45 28.84 -7.28
C ILE A 333 7.28 29.14 -8.25
N ARG A 334 7.57 29.29 -9.54
CA ARG A 334 6.54 29.56 -10.55
C ARG A 334 5.65 28.35 -10.77
N GLY A 335 6.25 27.17 -10.83
CA GLY A 335 5.53 25.91 -10.92
C GLY A 335 4.61 25.67 -9.71
N ARG A 336 5.09 25.95 -8.50
CA ARG A 336 4.26 25.85 -7.29
C ARG A 336 3.08 26.81 -7.32
N GLU A 337 3.30 28.05 -7.77
CA GLU A 337 2.22 29.02 -7.94
C GLU A 337 1.18 28.56 -8.96
N GLN A 338 1.62 28.01 -10.12
CA GLN A 338 0.71 27.45 -11.12
C GLN A 338 -0.09 26.27 -10.55
N ILE A 339 0.54 25.36 -9.83
CA ILE A 339 -0.12 24.21 -9.19
C ILE A 339 -1.15 24.66 -8.16
N LEU A 340 -0.79 25.62 -7.30
CA LEU A 340 -1.72 26.21 -6.33
C LEU A 340 -2.93 26.82 -7.03
N ASN A 341 -2.74 27.56 -8.11
CA ASN A 341 -3.83 28.14 -8.89
C ASN A 341 -4.78 27.07 -9.46
N VAL A 342 -4.25 25.92 -9.90
CA VAL A 342 -5.08 24.81 -10.38
C VAL A 342 -5.91 24.20 -9.26
N HIS A 343 -5.32 23.96 -8.07
CA HIS A 343 -6.02 23.35 -6.95
C HIS A 343 -6.98 24.32 -6.25
N MET A 344 -6.65 25.62 -6.20
CA MET A 344 -7.48 26.66 -5.60
C MET A 344 -8.77 26.94 -6.39
N ARG A 345 -8.84 26.59 -7.68
CA ARG A 345 -10.10 26.69 -8.45
C ARG A 345 -11.25 25.88 -7.84
N LYS A 346 -10.94 24.87 -7.04
CA LYS A 346 -11.92 23.93 -6.44
C LYS A 346 -12.39 24.36 -5.05
N ILE A 347 -11.79 25.40 -4.47
CA ILE A 347 -12.09 25.88 -3.12
C ILE A 347 -12.52 27.35 -3.15
N PRO A 348 -13.46 27.77 -2.29
CA PRO A 348 -13.87 29.17 -2.18
C PRO A 348 -12.79 29.96 -1.41
N ALA A 349 -11.77 30.44 -2.12
CA ALA A 349 -10.70 31.25 -1.55
C ALA A 349 -11.11 32.73 -1.48
N SER A 350 -10.72 33.39 -0.40
CA SER A 350 -10.88 34.84 -0.22
C SER A 350 -9.91 35.65 -1.12
N GLN A 351 -10.17 36.91 -1.35
CA GLN A 351 -9.33 37.80 -2.18
C GLN A 351 -7.96 38.09 -1.56
N ASP A 352 -7.79 37.92 -0.25
CA ASP A 352 -6.51 38.08 0.47
C ASP A 352 -5.52 36.94 0.21
N VAL A 353 -5.99 35.80 -0.30
CA VAL A 353 -5.13 34.63 -0.57
C VAL A 353 -4.28 34.88 -1.79
N ASN A 354 -2.97 34.96 -1.56
CA ASN A 354 -1.98 35.15 -2.63
C ASN A 354 -1.20 33.87 -2.90
N PRO A 355 -1.45 33.17 -4.04
CA PRO A 355 -0.75 31.95 -4.39
C PRO A 355 0.77 32.11 -4.46
N GLY A 356 1.27 33.27 -4.93
CA GLY A 356 2.70 33.54 -5.01
C GLY A 356 3.37 33.64 -3.63
N THR A 357 2.67 34.15 -2.61
CA THR A 357 3.17 34.15 -1.22
C THR A 357 3.21 32.73 -0.66
N ILE A 358 2.18 31.94 -0.90
CA ILE A 358 2.13 30.54 -0.49
C ILE A 358 3.24 29.74 -1.18
N ALA A 359 3.45 29.95 -2.49
CA ALA A 359 4.49 29.26 -3.27
C ALA A 359 5.91 29.56 -2.75
N ARG A 360 6.20 30.81 -2.35
CA ARG A 360 7.47 31.16 -1.69
C ARG A 360 7.63 30.47 -0.34
N GLY A 361 6.54 30.35 0.42
CA GLY A 361 6.54 29.71 1.74
C GLY A 361 6.53 28.17 1.72
N THR A 362 6.58 27.52 0.56
CA THR A 362 6.49 26.06 0.39
C THR A 362 7.63 25.47 -0.45
N PRO A 363 8.92 25.77 -0.12
CA PRO A 363 10.05 25.24 -0.86
C PRO A 363 10.09 23.72 -0.76
N GLY A 364 10.45 23.04 -1.86
CA GLY A 364 10.61 21.58 -1.91
C GLY A 364 9.30 20.78 -1.85
N MET A 365 8.13 21.41 -1.80
CA MET A 365 6.84 20.72 -1.86
C MET A 365 6.55 20.20 -3.27
N SER A 366 6.11 18.96 -3.36
CA SER A 366 5.61 18.36 -4.59
C SER A 366 4.20 18.85 -4.93
N GLY A 367 3.72 18.53 -6.14
CA GLY A 367 2.34 18.84 -6.53
C GLY A 367 1.29 18.20 -5.61
N ALA A 368 1.55 16.99 -5.10
CA ALA A 368 0.67 16.32 -4.16
C ALA A 368 0.65 17.00 -2.78
N ASP A 369 1.81 17.50 -2.32
CA ASP A 369 1.89 18.24 -1.05
C ASP A 369 1.12 19.56 -1.14
N LEU A 370 1.23 20.29 -2.26
CA LEU A 370 0.49 21.51 -2.52
C LEU A 370 -1.02 21.28 -2.62
N ALA A 371 -1.44 20.17 -3.25
CA ALA A 371 -2.84 19.77 -3.27
C ALA A 371 -3.36 19.46 -1.86
N ASN A 372 -2.55 18.76 -1.05
CA ASN A 372 -2.86 18.50 0.35
C ASN A 372 -2.91 19.79 1.17
N LEU A 373 -2.02 20.76 0.92
CA LEU A 373 -2.05 22.08 1.57
C LEU A 373 -3.36 22.81 1.31
N CYS A 374 -3.84 22.82 0.07
CA CYS A 374 -5.13 23.40 -0.28
C CYS A 374 -6.29 22.72 0.45
N ASN A 375 -6.26 21.38 0.52
CA ASN A 375 -7.27 20.60 1.25
C ASN A 375 -7.24 20.87 2.75
N GLU A 376 -6.05 20.89 3.37
CA GLU A 376 -5.90 21.18 4.80
C GLU A 376 -6.33 22.60 5.14
N ALA A 377 -6.05 23.59 4.28
CA ALA A 377 -6.53 24.97 4.46
C ALA A 377 -8.07 25.03 4.45
N ALA A 378 -8.71 24.32 3.52
CA ALA A 378 -10.16 24.22 3.49
C ALA A 378 -10.74 23.55 4.75
N LEU A 379 -10.07 22.50 5.27
CA LEU A 379 -10.44 21.86 6.54
C LEU A 379 -10.26 22.79 7.74
N MET A 380 -9.23 23.67 7.75
CA MET A 380 -9.04 24.66 8.79
C MET A 380 -10.15 25.72 8.77
N ALA A 381 -10.51 26.23 7.59
CA ALA A 381 -11.63 27.14 7.42
C ALA A 381 -12.95 26.52 7.89
N ALA A 382 -13.20 25.25 7.54
CA ALA A 382 -14.40 24.53 7.97
C ALA A 382 -14.47 24.38 9.51
N ARG A 383 -13.34 24.12 10.18
CA ARG A 383 -13.28 24.02 11.66
C ARG A 383 -13.65 25.32 12.38
N ARG A 384 -13.38 26.49 11.78
CA ARG A 384 -13.80 27.78 12.32
C ARG A 384 -15.16 28.26 11.80
N ASN A 385 -15.91 27.38 11.10
CA ASN A 385 -17.21 27.66 10.49
C ASN A 385 -17.18 28.83 9.49
N ALA A 386 -16.06 29.05 8.80
CA ALA A 386 -15.95 30.05 7.77
C ALA A 386 -16.58 29.61 6.46
N ARG A 387 -17.05 30.57 5.65
CA ARG A 387 -17.62 30.29 4.31
C ARG A 387 -16.58 30.33 3.20
N VAL A 388 -15.46 30.97 3.47
CA VAL A 388 -14.34 31.14 2.53
C VAL A 388 -13.03 30.79 3.23
N VAL A 389 -12.06 30.31 2.45
CA VAL A 389 -10.71 30.01 2.94
C VAL A 389 -9.87 31.28 2.86
N GLU A 390 -9.28 31.71 3.97
CA GLU A 390 -8.47 32.91 4.09
C GLU A 390 -6.97 32.55 4.14
N MET A 391 -6.11 33.57 4.00
CA MET A 391 -4.65 33.37 4.04
C MET A 391 -4.20 32.74 5.36
N GLN A 392 -4.82 33.09 6.49
CA GLN A 392 -4.53 32.50 7.80
C GLN A 392 -4.77 30.98 7.85
N ASP A 393 -5.75 30.45 7.08
CA ASP A 393 -6.00 29.00 7.02
C ASP A 393 -4.89 28.30 6.28
N PHE A 394 -4.34 28.91 5.21
CA PHE A 394 -3.17 28.39 4.50
C PHE A 394 -1.92 28.42 5.37
N GLU A 395 -1.70 29.48 6.16
CA GLU A 395 -0.56 29.56 7.09
C GLU A 395 -0.65 28.45 8.16
N LYS A 396 -1.82 28.28 8.78
CA LYS A 396 -2.03 27.19 9.76
C LYS A 396 -1.90 25.78 9.14
N ALA A 397 -2.37 25.60 7.91
CA ALA A 397 -2.24 24.35 7.19
C ALA A 397 -0.77 24.06 6.85
N LYS A 398 -0.02 25.08 6.39
CA LYS A 398 1.43 25.00 6.13
C LYS A 398 2.18 24.62 7.41
N ASP A 399 1.92 25.31 8.51
CA ASP A 399 2.52 24.99 9.81
C ASP A 399 2.25 23.55 10.24
N LYS A 400 1.01 23.08 10.06
CA LYS A 400 0.62 21.69 10.38
C LYS A 400 1.36 20.68 9.52
N ILE A 401 1.57 20.95 8.22
CA ILE A 401 2.24 20.03 7.29
C ILE A 401 3.74 20.01 7.57
N LEU A 402 4.38 21.17 7.74
CA LEU A 402 5.83 21.27 7.89
C LEU A 402 6.30 20.91 9.31
N MET A 403 5.57 21.34 10.34
CA MET A 403 5.98 21.17 11.74
C MET A 403 5.17 20.10 12.49
N GLY A 404 4.10 19.59 11.89
CA GLY A 404 3.19 18.64 12.52
C GLY A 404 2.06 19.29 13.33
N PRO A 405 1.11 18.50 13.86
CA PRO A 405 -0.01 19.01 14.64
C PRO A 405 0.43 19.57 15.99
N GLU A 406 -0.22 20.64 16.44
CA GLU A 406 -0.02 21.19 17.78
C GLU A 406 -0.45 20.22 18.87
N ARG A 407 0.39 20.04 19.89
CA ARG A 407 0.11 19.20 21.06
C ARG A 407 -0.53 20.04 22.19
N LYS A 408 -1.76 20.47 21.98
CA LYS A 408 -2.48 21.38 22.92
C LYS A 408 -2.72 20.80 24.32
N SER A 409 -2.70 19.48 24.45
CA SER A 409 -2.89 18.78 25.73
C SER A 409 -1.61 18.66 26.56
N MET A 410 -0.45 18.99 25.98
CA MET A 410 0.82 18.91 26.67
C MET A 410 1.05 20.16 27.52
N ILE A 411 1.03 20.00 28.84
CA ILE A 411 1.39 21.05 29.78
C ILE A 411 2.90 20.94 30.02
N MET A 412 3.64 21.93 29.55
CA MET A 412 5.09 22.01 29.75
C MET A 412 5.38 22.73 31.06
N PRO A 413 6.24 22.18 31.95
CA PRO A 413 6.70 22.88 33.14
C PRO A 413 7.35 24.21 32.78
N GLU A 414 7.24 25.23 33.67
CA GLU A 414 7.73 26.58 33.38
C GLU A 414 9.25 26.62 33.12
N GLU A 415 10.01 25.81 33.84
CA GLU A 415 11.44 25.65 33.63
C GLU A 415 11.78 25.11 32.21
N GLU A 416 11.07 24.07 31.78
CA GLU A 416 11.25 23.48 30.45
C GLU A 416 10.78 24.44 29.35
N ARG A 417 9.70 25.16 29.58
CA ARG A 417 9.21 26.19 28.68
C ARG A 417 10.22 27.33 28.51
N ARG A 418 10.85 27.73 29.60
CA ARG A 418 11.92 28.75 29.60
C ARG A 418 13.15 28.24 28.87
N ASN A 419 13.58 27.01 29.14
CA ASN A 419 14.69 26.40 28.44
C ASN A 419 14.46 26.33 26.94
N THR A 420 13.27 25.89 26.50
CA THR A 420 12.88 25.85 25.09
C THR A 420 12.90 27.26 24.47
N ALA A 421 12.41 28.28 25.19
CA ALA A 421 12.40 29.64 24.68
C ALA A 421 13.83 30.18 24.40
N TYR A 422 14.80 29.91 25.30
CA TYR A 422 16.19 30.29 25.07
C TYR A 422 16.81 29.43 23.96
N HIS A 423 16.54 28.14 23.89
CA HIS A 423 17.03 27.25 22.86
C HIS A 423 16.61 27.74 21.46
N GLU A 424 15.33 27.97 21.23
CA GLU A 424 14.82 28.46 19.94
C GLU A 424 15.31 29.89 19.63
N SER A 425 15.42 30.76 20.66
CA SER A 425 16.03 32.09 20.50
C SER A 425 17.48 32.00 20.01
N GLY A 426 18.24 31.00 20.47
CA GLY A 426 19.63 30.76 20.01
C GLY A 426 19.71 30.48 18.53
N HIS A 427 18.88 29.59 18.04
CA HIS A 427 18.79 29.30 16.59
C HIS A 427 18.38 30.56 15.81
N ALA A 428 17.36 31.29 16.29
CA ALA A 428 16.83 32.48 15.64
C ALA A 428 17.86 33.61 15.57
N LEU A 429 18.57 33.87 16.66
CA LEU A 429 19.59 34.92 16.71
C LEU A 429 20.70 34.66 15.70
N ILE A 430 21.27 33.45 15.70
CA ILE A 430 22.33 33.11 14.77
C ILE A 430 21.84 33.13 13.32
N GLY A 431 20.64 32.62 13.05
CA GLY A 431 20.02 32.68 11.73
C GLY A 431 19.81 34.10 11.21
N LYS A 432 19.53 35.06 12.08
CA LYS A 432 19.42 36.50 11.71
C LYS A 432 20.77 37.20 11.60
N MET A 433 21.77 36.78 12.37
CA MET A 433 23.09 37.43 12.38
C MET A 433 23.99 37.01 11.23
N LEU A 434 23.84 35.78 10.74
CA LEU A 434 24.66 35.24 9.66
C LEU A 434 24.03 35.49 8.28
N PRO A 435 24.71 36.23 7.38
CA PRO A 435 24.11 36.70 6.12
C PRO A 435 23.82 35.56 5.11
N LYS A 436 24.44 34.41 5.30
CA LYS A 436 24.27 33.23 4.42
C LYS A 436 23.22 32.24 4.92
N CYS A 437 22.67 32.46 6.14
CA CYS A 437 21.53 31.66 6.60
C CYS A 437 20.26 32.01 5.84
N ASP A 438 19.37 31.02 5.71
CA ASP A 438 18.02 31.28 5.23
C ASP A 438 17.27 32.17 6.21
N PRO A 439 16.46 33.13 5.72
CA PRO A 439 15.68 34.02 6.59
C PRO A 439 14.82 33.25 7.58
N VAL A 440 14.91 33.59 8.87
CA VAL A 440 14.05 33.03 9.90
C VAL A 440 12.65 33.59 9.70
N HIS A 441 11.70 32.71 9.46
CA HIS A 441 10.30 33.07 9.19
C HIS A 441 9.45 33.10 10.47
N LYS A 442 9.62 32.07 11.32
CA LYS A 442 8.82 31.91 12.53
C LYS A 442 9.59 31.15 13.59
N VAL A 443 9.39 31.53 14.85
CA VAL A 443 9.92 30.79 16.01
C VAL A 443 8.77 30.51 16.96
N THR A 444 8.64 29.29 17.43
CA THR A 444 7.55 28.87 18.32
C THR A 444 8.04 27.91 19.41
N ILE A 445 7.48 28.07 20.60
CA ILE A 445 7.67 27.13 21.72
C ILE A 445 6.42 26.28 21.95
N ILE A 446 5.46 26.30 21.03
CA ILE A 446 4.31 25.39 21.06
C ILE A 446 4.77 24.01 20.62
N PRO A 447 4.61 22.96 21.46
CA PRO A 447 5.04 21.62 21.10
C PRO A 447 4.31 21.11 19.85
N ARG A 448 5.07 20.61 18.88
CA ARG A 448 4.57 20.05 17.62
C ARG A 448 5.25 18.73 17.30
N GLY A 449 4.49 17.70 17.00
CA GLY A 449 5.04 16.38 16.70
C GLY A 449 5.93 15.86 17.83
N ARG A 450 7.24 15.73 17.59
CA ARG A 450 8.25 15.33 18.58
C ARG A 450 9.04 16.50 19.17
N ALA A 451 8.95 17.67 18.55
CA ALA A 451 9.69 18.86 18.98
C ALA A 451 8.93 19.64 20.07
N LEU A 452 9.65 20.21 21.03
CA LEU A 452 9.11 21.06 22.07
C LEU A 452 8.99 22.53 21.59
N GLY A 453 9.87 22.93 20.67
CA GLY A 453 9.85 24.17 19.94
C GLY A 453 10.34 23.99 18.51
N VAL A 454 10.21 24.98 17.67
CA VAL A 454 10.68 24.95 16.28
C VAL A 454 11.07 26.35 15.84
N THR A 455 12.29 26.51 15.34
CA THR A 455 12.74 27.67 14.58
C THR A 455 12.67 27.36 13.09
N MET A 456 11.77 28.03 12.38
CA MET A 456 11.52 27.79 10.96
C MET A 456 12.19 28.86 10.11
N SER A 457 13.10 28.43 9.24
CA SER A 457 13.69 29.27 8.19
C SER A 457 13.11 28.91 6.84
N LEU A 458 12.89 29.89 5.98
CA LEU A 458 12.40 29.70 4.61
C LEU A 458 13.39 30.35 3.64
N PRO A 459 13.87 29.63 2.62
CA PRO A 459 14.75 30.19 1.62
C PRO A 459 14.02 31.28 0.81
N ALA A 460 14.71 32.38 0.52
CA ALA A 460 14.16 33.48 -0.29
C ALA A 460 13.91 33.05 -1.76
N ALA A 461 14.67 32.06 -2.26
CA ALA A 461 14.56 31.47 -3.58
C ALA A 461 14.94 29.98 -3.53
N ASP A 462 14.50 29.23 -4.53
CA ASP A 462 14.94 27.84 -4.69
C ASP A 462 16.44 27.80 -4.95
N ARG A 463 17.17 26.93 -4.21
CA ARG A 463 18.61 26.74 -4.35
C ARG A 463 18.90 25.39 -4.95
N TYR A 464 19.79 25.40 -5.92
CA TYR A 464 20.26 24.19 -6.61
C TYR A 464 21.67 23.77 -6.21
N SER A 465 22.42 24.67 -5.52
CA SER A 465 23.76 24.42 -4.99
C SER A 465 23.97 25.15 -3.67
N TYR A 466 24.80 24.61 -2.82
CA TYR A 466 25.18 25.17 -1.53
C TYR A 466 26.65 25.52 -1.54
N ASP A 467 26.98 26.75 -1.19
CA ASP A 467 28.39 27.15 -0.99
C ASP A 467 28.90 26.77 0.42
N SER A 468 30.19 26.70 0.59
CA SER A 468 30.81 26.30 1.86
C SER A 468 30.41 27.22 3.03
N GLU A 469 30.30 28.53 2.78
CA GLU A 469 29.93 29.51 3.82
C GLU A 469 28.46 29.34 4.26
N PHE A 470 27.57 28.98 3.34
CA PHE A 470 26.19 28.61 3.69
C PHE A 470 26.17 27.40 4.61
N MET A 471 26.92 26.33 4.26
CA MET A 471 26.95 25.11 5.07
C MET A 471 27.55 25.35 6.46
N LEU A 472 28.62 26.12 6.55
CA LEU A 472 29.21 26.54 7.84
C LEU A 472 28.22 27.37 8.66
N SER A 473 27.51 28.30 8.03
CA SER A 473 26.51 29.12 8.70
C SER A 473 25.34 28.27 9.23
N GLN A 474 24.92 27.25 8.48
CA GLN A 474 23.92 26.29 8.94
C GLN A 474 24.41 25.47 10.14
N ILE A 475 25.66 25.02 10.14
CA ILE A 475 26.28 24.32 11.28
C ILE A 475 26.27 25.22 12.52
N ALA A 476 26.69 26.50 12.36
CA ALA A 476 26.68 27.47 13.46
C ALA A 476 25.25 27.69 14.01
N MET A 477 24.25 27.82 13.12
CA MET A 477 22.85 27.99 13.50
C MET A 477 22.32 26.80 14.31
N LEU A 478 22.66 25.57 13.92
CA LEU A 478 22.27 24.34 14.62
C LEU A 478 22.83 24.28 16.05
N PHE A 479 24.00 24.86 16.31
CA PHE A 479 24.57 24.93 17.66
C PHE A 479 23.93 26.02 18.54
N GLY A 480 23.16 26.95 17.96
CA GLY A 480 22.55 28.06 18.65
C GLY A 480 21.73 27.66 19.87
N GLY A 481 20.89 26.64 19.74
CA GLY A 481 20.05 26.13 20.83
C GLY A 481 20.86 25.66 22.03
N ARG A 482 21.85 24.76 21.78
CA ARG A 482 22.73 24.23 22.83
C ARG A 482 23.51 25.34 23.55
N ILE A 483 24.09 26.25 22.80
CA ILE A 483 24.89 27.34 23.39
C ILE A 483 24.01 28.24 24.24
N ALA A 484 22.77 28.51 23.82
CA ALA A 484 21.82 29.27 24.61
C ALA A 484 21.49 28.58 25.94
N GLU A 485 21.28 27.24 25.93
CA GLU A 485 21.11 26.46 27.16
C GLU A 485 22.30 26.60 28.10
N GLU A 486 23.53 26.48 27.58
CA GLU A 486 24.77 26.59 28.39
C GLU A 486 24.96 27.98 29.00
N VAL A 487 24.78 29.05 28.21
CA VAL A 487 25.05 30.42 28.64
C VAL A 487 23.99 30.92 29.61
N PHE A 488 22.69 30.74 29.29
CA PHE A 488 21.60 31.37 30.07
C PHE A 488 20.97 30.45 31.10
N MET A 489 20.92 29.13 30.82
CA MET A 489 20.30 28.18 31.74
C MET A 489 21.32 27.38 32.56
N LYS A 490 22.59 27.42 32.18
CA LYS A 490 23.71 26.64 32.77
C LYS A 490 23.41 25.14 32.82
N GLN A 491 22.66 24.67 31.86
CA GLN A 491 22.22 23.27 31.72
C GLN A 491 22.52 22.78 30.30
N MET A 492 22.57 21.47 30.17
CA MET A 492 22.68 20.78 28.86
C MET A 492 21.57 19.75 28.79
N THR A 493 20.65 19.89 27.83
CA THR A 493 19.53 18.95 27.69
C THR A 493 19.70 18.03 26.52
N THR A 494 18.93 16.97 26.47
CA THR A 494 18.88 16.06 25.32
C THR A 494 18.14 16.67 24.12
N GLY A 495 17.51 17.84 24.29
CA GLY A 495 16.77 18.54 23.24
C GLY A 495 17.59 18.82 21.99
N ALA A 496 18.88 19.17 22.18
CA ALA A 496 19.80 19.48 21.09
C ALA A 496 20.37 18.26 20.34
N SER A 497 19.91 17.01 20.64
CA SER A 497 20.50 15.80 20.02
C SER A 497 20.35 15.79 18.49
N ASN A 498 19.21 16.20 17.98
CA ASN A 498 18.98 16.27 16.52
C ASN A 498 19.85 17.33 15.83
N ASP A 499 20.09 18.45 16.52
CA ASP A 499 20.94 19.53 15.99
C ASP A 499 22.40 19.08 15.86
N PHE A 500 22.90 18.33 16.85
CA PHE A 500 24.23 17.73 16.78
C PHE A 500 24.35 16.69 15.65
N GLU A 501 23.32 15.84 15.50
CA GLU A 501 23.29 14.84 14.43
C GLU A 501 23.35 15.52 13.05
N ARG A 502 22.53 16.54 12.83
CA ARG A 502 22.49 17.31 11.58
C ARG A 502 23.79 18.09 11.35
N ALA A 503 24.30 18.79 12.35
CA ALA A 503 25.54 19.55 12.25
C ALA A 503 26.73 18.63 11.91
N THR A 504 26.83 17.49 12.59
CA THR A 504 27.88 16.49 12.31
C THR A 504 27.73 15.88 10.92
N GLY A 505 26.49 15.61 10.47
CA GLY A 505 26.20 15.12 9.12
C GLY A 505 26.65 16.12 8.05
N LEU A 506 26.30 17.40 8.20
CA LEU A 506 26.73 18.46 7.28
C LEU A 506 28.26 18.60 7.23
N ALA A 507 28.94 18.62 8.37
CA ALA A 507 30.40 18.69 8.43
C ALA A 507 31.06 17.49 7.75
N ARG A 508 30.54 16.29 7.94
CA ARG A 508 31.01 15.08 7.23
C ARG A 508 30.78 15.16 5.74
N ASP A 509 29.63 15.61 5.28
CA ASP A 509 29.34 15.75 3.84
C ASP A 509 30.27 16.78 3.19
N MET A 510 30.55 17.91 3.88
CA MET A 510 31.54 18.89 3.40
C MET A 510 32.92 18.27 3.17
N VAL A 511 33.38 17.45 4.13
CA VAL A 511 34.74 16.85 4.09
C VAL A 511 34.77 15.64 3.15
N MET A 512 33.77 14.74 3.21
CA MET A 512 33.84 13.43 2.55
C MET A 512 33.23 13.41 1.16
N ARG A 513 32.17 14.21 0.92
CA ARG A 513 31.41 14.18 -0.35
C ARG A 513 31.71 15.37 -1.25
N TYR A 514 31.85 16.57 -0.68
CA TYR A 514 31.96 17.79 -1.47
C TYR A 514 33.38 18.29 -1.65
N GLY A 515 34.38 17.64 -1.01
CA GLY A 515 35.77 18.02 -1.13
C GLY A 515 36.07 19.47 -0.67
N MET A 516 35.33 19.94 0.36
CA MET A 516 35.42 21.31 0.88
C MET A 516 36.43 21.44 2.02
N SER A 517 37.33 20.48 2.19
CA SER A 517 38.45 20.53 3.15
C SER A 517 39.78 20.81 2.46
N GLU A 518 40.50 21.83 2.90
CA GLU A 518 41.85 22.13 2.39
C GLU A 518 42.85 21.02 2.73
N ALA A 519 42.72 20.40 3.91
CA ALA A 519 43.65 19.38 4.38
C ALA A 519 43.50 18.04 3.64
N LEU A 520 42.31 17.73 3.12
CA LEU A 520 42.01 16.49 2.41
C LEU A 520 41.93 16.68 0.90
N GLY A 521 41.81 17.91 0.42
CA GLY A 521 41.74 18.26 -0.99
C GLY A 521 40.42 17.86 -1.66
N PRO A 522 40.27 18.09 -2.98
CA PRO A 522 39.06 17.86 -3.74
C PRO A 522 38.90 16.38 -4.10
N MET A 523 38.69 15.53 -3.12
CA MET A 523 38.51 14.10 -3.27
C MET A 523 37.21 13.65 -2.58
N VAL A 524 36.58 12.62 -3.12
CA VAL A 524 35.41 11.96 -2.51
C VAL A 524 35.89 10.78 -1.68
N TYR A 525 35.60 10.84 -0.39
CA TYR A 525 35.93 9.80 0.59
C TYR A 525 34.67 9.05 1.07
N ALA A 526 33.48 9.41 0.58
CA ALA A 526 32.24 8.75 0.96
C ALA A 526 32.26 7.29 0.48
N ASP A 527 32.00 6.37 1.41
CA ASP A 527 31.70 5.00 1.03
C ASP A 527 30.45 5.06 0.13
N ASN A 528 30.51 4.39 -1.02
CA ASN A 528 29.27 4.06 -1.71
C ASN A 528 28.45 3.25 -0.70
N GLU A 529 27.36 3.80 -0.22
CA GLU A 529 26.36 3.06 0.54
C GLU A 529 25.82 1.98 -0.40
N GLY A 530 26.60 0.89 -0.51
CA GLY A 530 26.18 -0.31 -1.19
C GLY A 530 24.90 -0.78 -0.51
N GLU A 531 23.90 -1.04 -1.30
CA GLU A 531 22.56 -1.47 -0.94
C GLU A 531 22.58 -2.32 0.33
N VAL A 532 21.77 -1.93 1.32
CA VAL A 532 21.47 -2.75 2.51
C VAL A 532 20.73 -4.00 2.04
N PHE A 533 21.49 -5.06 1.76
CA PHE A 533 20.98 -6.33 1.31
C PHE A 533 20.41 -7.07 2.52
N LEU A 534 19.08 -7.14 2.61
CA LEU A 534 18.31 -8.07 3.47
C LEU A 534 18.80 -8.18 4.93
N GLY A 535 18.85 -7.09 5.68
CA GLY A 535 18.99 -7.18 7.15
C GLY A 535 20.29 -7.82 7.67
N ARG A 536 21.23 -8.20 6.81
CA ARG A 536 22.59 -8.52 7.18
C ARG A 536 23.44 -7.29 6.93
N SER A 537 23.98 -6.72 8.00
CA SER A 537 25.06 -5.76 7.89
C SER A 537 26.20 -6.40 7.11
N VAL A 538 26.29 -6.07 5.81
CA VAL A 538 27.53 -6.31 5.08
C VAL A 538 28.57 -5.49 5.81
N THR A 539 29.63 -6.11 6.26
CA THR A 539 30.78 -5.47 6.88
C THR A 539 31.12 -4.23 6.04
N LYS A 540 30.98 -3.02 6.60
CA LYS A 540 31.39 -1.79 5.93
C LYS A 540 32.88 -1.93 5.64
N THR A 541 33.21 -2.29 4.42
CA THR A 541 34.60 -2.22 3.94
C THR A 541 34.89 -0.75 3.66
N THR A 542 35.45 -0.10 4.64
CA THR A 542 35.93 1.27 4.49
C THR A 542 37.12 1.23 3.53
N ASN A 543 36.99 1.80 2.34
CA ASN A 543 38.04 1.87 1.33
C ASN A 543 39.10 2.93 1.67
N MET A 544 39.14 3.39 2.91
CA MET A 544 40.06 4.41 3.40
C MET A 544 41.12 3.81 4.34
N SER A 545 42.36 4.30 4.25
CA SER A 545 43.39 3.98 5.24
C SER A 545 43.02 4.58 6.59
N GLU A 546 43.45 3.96 7.68
CA GLU A 546 43.23 4.47 9.05
C GLU A 546 43.79 5.90 9.23
N ALA A 547 44.93 6.20 8.62
CA ALA A 547 45.51 7.55 8.63
C ALA A 547 44.64 8.59 7.92
N THR A 548 43.93 8.20 6.84
CA THR A 548 43.01 9.09 6.14
C THR A 548 41.75 9.31 7.00
N MET A 549 41.24 8.25 7.65
CA MET A 549 40.08 8.33 8.53
C MET A 549 40.34 9.26 9.72
N GLN A 550 41.52 9.18 10.34
CA GLN A 550 41.93 10.10 11.41
C GLN A 550 41.99 11.56 10.93
N LYS A 551 42.42 11.81 9.70
CA LYS A 551 42.41 13.16 9.12
C LYS A 551 40.98 13.65 8.86
N VAL A 552 40.09 12.78 8.37
CA VAL A 552 38.65 13.11 8.21
C VAL A 552 38.03 13.49 9.55
N ASP A 553 38.23 12.69 10.59
CA ASP A 553 37.71 12.97 11.92
C ASP A 553 38.26 14.27 12.51
N SER A 554 39.56 14.55 12.30
CA SER A 554 40.19 15.80 12.75
C SER A 554 39.64 17.03 12.03
N GLU A 555 39.37 16.94 10.73
CA GLU A 555 38.78 18.04 9.96
C GLU A 555 37.32 18.28 10.28
N VAL A 556 36.51 17.21 10.42
CA VAL A 556 35.13 17.32 10.87
C VAL A 556 35.07 18.00 12.25
N ARG A 557 35.92 17.57 13.17
CA ARG A 557 36.00 18.18 14.50
C ARG A 557 36.45 19.65 14.43
N ARG A 558 37.43 19.98 13.62
CA ARG A 558 37.89 21.36 13.42
C ARG A 558 36.75 22.27 12.96
N ILE A 559 35.96 21.82 11.97
CA ILE A 559 34.78 22.58 11.46
C ILE A 559 33.78 22.78 12.58
N ILE A 560 33.43 21.73 13.32
CA ILE A 560 32.46 21.77 14.42
C ILE A 560 32.96 22.73 15.51
N ASP A 561 34.19 22.60 15.99
CA ASP A 561 34.73 23.43 17.07
C ASP A 561 34.82 24.90 16.64
N GLN A 562 35.18 25.18 15.39
CA GLN A 562 35.23 26.53 14.83
C GLN A 562 33.85 27.20 14.78
N GLU A 563 32.84 26.49 14.24
CA GLU A 563 31.50 27.06 14.11
C GLU A 563 30.79 27.13 15.46
N TYR A 564 31.08 26.19 16.39
CA TYR A 564 30.62 26.28 17.77
C TYR A 564 31.17 27.52 18.48
N ALA A 565 32.44 27.80 18.36
CA ALA A 565 33.05 28.99 18.94
C ALA A 565 32.53 30.30 18.31
N ARG A 566 32.30 30.29 16.97
CA ARG A 566 31.68 31.41 16.24
C ARG A 566 30.26 31.69 16.75
N ALA A 567 29.45 30.66 16.86
CA ALA A 567 28.06 30.76 17.36
C ALA A 567 28.01 31.24 18.82
N ARG A 568 28.91 30.72 19.68
CA ARG A 568 29.03 31.13 21.08
C ARG A 568 29.33 32.62 21.21
N LYS A 569 30.30 33.11 20.46
CA LYS A 569 30.62 34.54 20.46
C LYS A 569 29.43 35.40 20.04
N LEU A 570 28.70 35.03 18.99
CA LEU A 570 27.53 35.76 18.53
C LEU A 570 26.44 35.84 19.61
N ILE A 571 26.23 34.78 20.38
CA ILE A 571 25.23 34.75 21.48
C ILE A 571 25.72 35.57 22.65
N GLU A 572 27.00 35.46 23.04
CA GLU A 572 27.57 36.25 24.16
C GLU A 572 27.61 37.76 23.87
N ASP A 573 27.86 38.15 22.61
CA ASP A 573 27.86 39.57 22.18
C ASP A 573 26.43 40.16 22.06
N ASN A 574 25.35 39.35 22.05
CA ASN A 574 23.97 39.82 21.84
C ASN A 574 23.00 39.33 22.93
N GLN A 575 23.44 39.28 24.19
CA GLN A 575 22.62 38.77 25.31
C GLN A 575 21.30 39.49 25.48
N ASP A 576 21.30 40.82 25.29
CA ASP A 576 20.06 41.63 25.42
C ASP A 576 18.98 41.19 24.41
N LYS A 577 19.39 40.91 23.16
CA LYS A 577 18.48 40.40 22.12
C LYS A 577 17.95 39.00 22.45
N MET A 578 18.81 38.16 23.01
CA MET A 578 18.43 36.81 23.47
C MET A 578 17.36 36.89 24.56
N HIS A 579 17.55 37.77 25.56
CA HIS A 579 16.55 37.97 26.60
C HIS A 579 15.23 38.54 26.05
N ALA A 580 15.28 39.47 25.10
CA ALA A 580 14.10 40.05 24.46
C ALA A 580 13.32 38.98 23.66
N MET A 581 14.02 38.13 22.88
CA MET A 581 13.40 37.04 22.13
C MET A 581 12.77 36.02 23.07
N ALA A 582 13.51 35.54 24.08
CA ALA A 582 13.01 34.56 25.05
C ALA A 582 11.79 35.11 25.82
N LYS A 583 11.79 36.40 26.22
CA LYS A 583 10.66 37.03 26.86
C LYS A 583 9.42 37.06 25.93
N ALA A 584 9.59 37.48 24.68
CA ALA A 584 8.53 37.50 23.69
C ALA A 584 7.93 36.12 23.44
N LEU A 585 8.79 35.05 23.35
CA LEU A 585 8.34 33.66 23.19
C LEU A 585 7.58 33.15 24.43
N LEU A 586 8.00 33.52 25.64
CA LEU A 586 7.29 33.15 26.86
C LEU A 586 5.93 33.82 26.98
N GLU A 587 5.78 35.04 26.45
CA GLU A 587 4.54 35.80 26.46
C GLU A 587 3.58 35.40 25.35
N TRP A 588 4.08 35.30 24.11
CA TRP A 588 3.24 35.06 22.90
C TRP A 588 3.29 33.65 22.36
N GLU A 589 4.18 32.80 22.86
CA GLU A 589 4.43 31.42 22.44
C GLU A 589 4.94 31.29 20.99
N THR A 590 4.76 32.30 20.16
CA THR A 590 5.22 32.34 18.76
C THR A 590 5.57 33.79 18.41
N ILE A 591 6.69 33.95 17.69
CA ILE A 591 7.13 35.22 17.11
C ILE A 591 7.42 35.03 15.63
N ASP A 592 6.99 35.97 14.81
CA ASP A 592 7.19 35.95 13.37
C ASP A 592 8.40 36.83 12.96
N SER A 593 8.71 36.88 11.66
CA SER A 593 9.82 37.68 11.13
C SER A 593 9.78 39.14 11.53
N ASP A 594 8.57 39.75 11.59
CA ASP A 594 8.40 41.18 11.93
C ASP A 594 8.87 41.48 13.36
N GLN A 595 8.46 40.65 14.33
CA GLN A 595 8.89 40.79 15.73
C GLN A 595 10.38 40.52 15.90
N LEU A 596 10.91 39.55 15.14
CA LEU A 596 12.36 39.26 15.14
C LEU A 596 13.16 40.45 14.61
N ASP A 597 12.69 41.12 13.55
CA ASP A 597 13.34 42.29 12.98
C ASP A 597 13.31 43.51 13.93
N ASP A 598 12.19 43.72 14.63
CA ASP A 598 12.09 44.76 15.66
C ASP A 598 13.09 44.51 16.80
N ILE A 599 13.19 43.25 17.32
CA ILE A 599 14.13 42.89 18.39
C ILE A 599 15.57 43.06 17.89
N MET A 600 15.88 42.63 16.66
CA MET A 600 17.21 42.81 16.09
C MET A 600 17.60 44.27 15.92
N ALA A 601 16.62 45.15 15.66
CA ALA A 601 16.81 46.58 15.57
C ALA A 601 16.84 47.30 16.95
N GLY A 602 16.68 46.57 18.06
CA GLY A 602 16.63 47.10 19.43
C GLY A 602 15.32 47.84 19.74
N LYS A 603 14.25 47.58 18.99
CA LYS A 603 12.93 48.11 19.22
C LYS A 603 12.09 47.15 20.07
N GLU A 604 11.12 47.69 20.78
CA GLU A 604 10.14 46.87 21.51
C GLU A 604 9.19 46.22 20.51
N PRO A 605 9.15 44.83 20.44
CA PRO A 605 8.31 44.15 19.47
C PRO A 605 6.83 44.31 19.83
N GLN A 606 5.98 44.37 18.81
CA GLN A 606 4.52 44.40 18.99
C GLN A 606 3.98 42.97 18.98
N ALA A 607 2.89 42.74 19.74
CA ALA A 607 2.24 41.42 19.77
C ALA A 607 1.83 40.95 18.36
N PRO A 608 1.93 39.64 18.04
CA PRO A 608 1.47 39.12 16.77
C PRO A 608 0.00 39.44 16.50
N LYS A 609 -0.36 39.69 15.23
CA LYS A 609 -1.71 40.16 14.83
C LYS A 609 -2.83 39.20 15.26
N ASP A 610 -2.54 37.94 15.39
CA ASP A 610 -3.50 36.86 15.75
C ASP A 610 -3.42 36.47 17.24
N TRP A 611 -2.62 37.18 18.04
CA TRP A 611 -2.44 36.87 19.44
C TRP A 611 -3.63 37.35 20.28
N THR A 612 -4.22 36.46 21.07
CA THR A 612 -5.22 36.75 22.08
C THR A 612 -4.69 36.35 23.44
N PRO A 613 -4.74 37.27 24.45
CA PRO A 613 -4.29 36.92 25.80
C PRO A 613 -5.02 35.67 26.31
N ARG A 614 -4.28 34.66 26.71
CA ARG A 614 -4.88 33.54 27.45
C ARG A 614 -5.27 34.05 28.81
N ILE A 615 -6.58 34.21 29.08
CA ILE A 615 -7.11 34.45 30.41
C ILE A 615 -6.76 33.17 31.20
N PRO A 616 -5.91 33.26 32.26
CA PRO A 616 -5.65 32.11 33.11
C PRO A 616 -6.99 31.63 33.67
N PRO A 617 -7.25 30.34 33.82
CA PRO A 617 -8.41 29.82 34.49
C PRO A 617 -8.42 30.46 35.88
N ALA A 618 -9.50 31.19 36.21
CA ALA A 618 -9.65 31.92 37.46
C ALA A 618 -9.27 31.01 38.61
N GLY A 619 -8.16 31.31 39.26
CA GLY A 619 -7.65 30.55 40.39
C GLY A 619 -8.78 30.45 41.42
N GLY A 620 -9.14 29.23 41.77
CA GLY A 620 -10.13 28.93 42.78
C GLY A 620 -9.70 29.52 44.11
N ALA A 621 -10.19 30.74 44.39
CA ALA A 621 -10.21 31.29 45.76
C ALA A 621 -11.20 30.46 46.55
N GLY A 622 -10.68 29.77 47.56
CA GLY A 622 -11.45 28.89 48.41
C GLY A 622 -12.51 29.60 49.24
N GLY A 623 -13.53 28.91 49.59
CA GLY A 623 -14.36 29.12 50.76
C GLY A 623 -15.73 29.74 50.49
N GLY A 624 -16.76 28.93 50.50
CA GLY A 624 -18.16 29.38 50.53
C GLY A 624 -19.12 28.19 50.43
N SER A 625 -19.49 27.65 51.56
CA SER A 625 -20.56 26.62 51.69
C SER A 625 -21.89 27.18 51.15
N GLY A 626 -22.45 26.52 50.16
CA GLY A 626 -23.77 26.83 49.65
C GLY A 626 -24.35 25.66 48.87
N ASN A 627 -25.41 25.10 49.40
CA ASN A 627 -26.25 24.00 48.97
C ASN A 627 -26.31 23.72 47.47
N ALA A 628 -25.92 22.52 47.08
CA ALA A 628 -26.18 21.95 45.75
C ALA A 628 -27.65 21.49 45.67
N PRO A 629 -28.38 21.81 44.58
CA PRO A 629 -29.68 21.20 44.33
C PRO A 629 -29.52 19.76 43.85
N VAL A 630 -30.26 18.88 44.51
CA VAL A 630 -30.38 17.46 44.19
C VAL A 630 -31.14 17.30 42.89
N ILE A 631 -30.47 16.87 41.83
CA ILE A 631 -31.11 16.47 40.59
C ILE A 631 -31.50 14.99 40.74
N LYS A 632 -32.82 14.71 40.70
CA LYS A 632 -33.39 13.36 40.62
C LYS A 632 -33.08 12.73 39.24
N PRO A 633 -32.75 11.45 39.16
CA PRO A 633 -32.59 10.80 37.88
C PRO A 633 -33.94 10.55 37.22
N GLU A 634 -34.08 10.98 35.99
CA GLU A 634 -35.22 10.74 35.11
C GLU A 634 -35.11 9.33 34.53
N ALA A 635 -36.25 8.61 34.53
CA ALA A 635 -36.33 7.21 34.15
C ALA A 635 -36.18 7.02 32.64
N ALA A 636 -35.46 5.95 32.24
CA ALA A 636 -35.29 5.52 30.86
C ALA A 636 -36.62 5.06 30.24
N PRO A 637 -36.87 5.36 28.95
CA PRO A 637 -38.04 4.82 28.27
C PRO A 637 -37.82 3.37 27.83
N THR A 638 -38.77 2.51 28.18
CA THR A 638 -38.95 1.13 27.73
C THR A 638 -39.18 1.07 26.23
N ALA A 639 -38.47 0.14 25.58
CA ALA A 639 -38.67 -0.24 24.20
C ALA A 639 -40.04 -0.92 23.97
N ALA A 640 -40.67 -0.58 22.88
CA ALA A 640 -41.67 -1.35 22.17
C ALA A 640 -41.23 -1.55 20.71
#